data_624e191fc942568383989216907fc6e2
#
_entry.id   624e191fc942568383989216907fc6e2
#
_cell.length_a   1.000
_cell.length_b   1.000
_cell.length_c   1.000
_cell.angle_alpha   90.00
_cell.angle_beta   90.00
_cell.angle_gamma   90.00
#
_symmetry.space_group_name_H-M   'P 1'
#
loop_
_entity.id
_entity.type
_entity.pdbx_description
1 polymer ?
#
loop_
_entity_poly.entity_id
_entity_poly.type
_entity_poly.pdbx_seq_one_letter_code
_entity_poly.pdbx_strand_id
1 'polypeptide(L)'
;MPPAGVNDPPVASSGIEGLDDILTVGFVRRRLYLVEGMPGSGKTTLALQFLMAGVAAGETVLYVTLSETAEELRSVAQSHGWSLDGIEIRELTPPEAALDLEEQNTLFHPSEIELASTTKLILDDAERLRPSRVVFDSLSELRLLAGSALRYRRQILGLKQFFSTRDCTVMLLDDMTATSHDLQMQSIAHGVILLEQLHPEYGAERRRLRVVKYRGVKFRGGFHDYVIERGGLMVFPRLVAAEHRQDTTRAKLASDIPELDALLGGGIEEGTSTLIVGAAGTGKSTVAAQFAAAAAARGDHAALFVFDESPATLLSRCEQLKVDLPRHVAAGLISLQQVDPAELAPGEFTHLIRKAVTEDRARVVIIDSLNGYLNAMPAERYLTIQLHELLMYLGQMGVATILVGAQQGLIGSQMTTPVDASYLADAVILLRYFEHRGEVRQTIAVMKKRGSRHERTLREFKLDGGCISVGRPLREFRGVLTGVPELESAIGEPER
;
A
#
# COMPACT_ATOMS: atom_id res chain seq x y z
N MET A 1 9.31 10.44 -16.57
CA MET A 1 8.77 9.62 -17.70
C MET A 1 9.76 9.66 -18.85
N PRO A 2 10.21 8.54 -19.42
CA PRO A 2 10.90 8.57 -20.70
C PRO A 2 9.91 9.05 -21.78
N PRO A 3 10.35 9.79 -22.80
CA PRO A 3 9.48 10.22 -23.89
C PRO A 3 8.91 8.99 -24.60
N ALA A 4 7.60 9.03 -24.90
CA ALA A 4 6.93 7.98 -25.66
C ALA A 4 7.71 7.70 -26.95
N GLY A 5 8.14 6.46 -27.14
CA GLY A 5 8.80 6.03 -28.38
C GLY A 5 7.80 6.06 -29.53
N VAL A 6 8.29 6.35 -30.72
CA VAL A 6 7.50 6.53 -31.96
C VAL A 6 6.66 5.31 -32.36
N ASN A 7 6.66 4.21 -31.57
CA ASN A 7 5.99 2.93 -31.85
C ASN A 7 5.13 2.40 -30.68
N ASP A 8 4.80 3.18 -29.65
CA ASP A 8 3.94 2.68 -28.59
C ASP A 8 2.49 2.51 -29.09
N PRO A 9 1.85 1.37 -28.80
CA PRO A 9 0.48 1.13 -29.23
C PRO A 9 -0.48 2.14 -28.60
N PRO A 10 -1.55 2.57 -29.30
CA PRO A 10 -2.53 3.48 -28.71
C PRO A 10 -3.20 2.83 -27.50
N VAL A 11 -3.36 3.60 -26.42
CA VAL A 11 -3.87 3.13 -25.14
C VAL A 11 -5.17 3.83 -24.75
N ALA A 12 -5.95 3.16 -23.90
CA ALA A 12 -7.14 3.67 -23.23
C ALA A 12 -6.84 3.67 -21.72
N SER A 13 -6.94 4.82 -21.07
CA SER A 13 -6.80 4.93 -19.63
C SER A 13 -7.89 4.10 -18.93
N SER A 14 -7.55 3.47 -17.82
CA SER A 14 -8.51 2.80 -16.95
C SER A 14 -9.39 3.80 -16.18
N GLY A 15 -8.97 5.05 -16.08
CA GLY A 15 -9.56 6.02 -15.14
C GLY A 15 -9.09 5.82 -13.69
N ILE A 16 -8.16 4.89 -13.47
CA ILE A 16 -7.62 4.53 -12.17
C ILE A 16 -6.10 4.69 -12.25
N GLU A 17 -5.57 5.77 -11.70
CA GLU A 17 -4.15 6.15 -11.84
C GLU A 17 -3.20 5.02 -11.45
N GLY A 18 -3.37 4.43 -10.29
CA GLY A 18 -2.53 3.33 -9.83
C GLY A 18 -2.63 2.08 -10.72
N LEU A 19 -3.77 1.82 -11.37
CA LEU A 19 -3.89 0.71 -12.32
C LEU A 19 -3.16 1.01 -13.63
N ASP A 20 -3.27 2.23 -14.13
CA ASP A 20 -2.54 2.65 -15.33
C ASP A 20 -1.01 2.59 -15.11
N ASP A 21 -0.52 2.89 -13.90
CA ASP A 21 0.89 2.72 -13.51
C ASP A 21 1.33 1.24 -13.57
N ILE A 22 0.49 0.32 -13.11
CA ILE A 22 0.75 -1.13 -13.17
C ILE A 22 0.80 -1.62 -14.61
N LEU A 23 -0.10 -1.14 -15.45
CA LEU A 23 -0.20 -1.46 -16.87
C LEU A 23 0.80 -0.66 -17.74
N THR A 24 1.61 0.20 -17.12
CA THR A 24 2.59 1.11 -17.72
C THR A 24 1.96 2.37 -18.31
N VAL A 25 0.81 2.29 -18.99
CA VAL A 25 0.11 3.43 -19.60
C VAL A 25 -1.42 3.23 -19.73
N GLY A 26 -1.96 2.09 -19.26
CA GLY A 26 -3.37 1.74 -19.41
C GLY A 26 -3.60 0.55 -20.34
N PHE A 27 -4.82 0.41 -20.87
CA PHE A 27 -5.21 -0.70 -21.73
C PHE A 27 -4.83 -0.45 -23.19
N VAL A 28 -4.10 -1.36 -23.83
CA VAL A 28 -3.86 -1.29 -25.28
C VAL A 28 -5.20 -1.36 -26.02
N ARG A 29 -5.45 -0.38 -26.89
CA ARG A 29 -6.72 -0.29 -27.65
C ARG A 29 -6.94 -1.48 -28.56
N ARG A 30 -8.21 -1.71 -28.93
CA ARG A 30 -8.64 -2.78 -29.86
C ARG A 30 -8.30 -4.19 -29.33
N ARG A 31 -8.30 -4.37 -28.03
CA ARG A 31 -8.00 -5.66 -27.41
C ARG A 31 -9.13 -6.06 -26.45
N LEU A 32 -9.15 -7.35 -26.14
CA LEU A 32 -10.09 -7.95 -25.21
C LEU A 32 -9.38 -8.26 -23.90
N TYR A 33 -9.93 -7.72 -22.82
CA TYR A 33 -9.45 -7.87 -21.45
C TYR A 33 -10.43 -8.67 -20.63
N LEU A 34 -9.93 -9.41 -19.66
CA LEU A 34 -10.69 -10.19 -18.71
C LEU A 34 -10.38 -9.69 -17.30
N VAL A 35 -11.41 -9.36 -16.54
CA VAL A 35 -11.35 -9.02 -15.11
C VAL A 35 -12.07 -10.12 -14.36
N GLU A 36 -11.31 -10.90 -13.59
CA GLU A 36 -11.79 -12.02 -12.78
C GLU A 36 -11.81 -11.63 -11.31
N GLY A 37 -12.80 -12.10 -10.57
CA GLY A 37 -12.87 -11.91 -9.11
C GLY A 37 -14.17 -12.42 -8.53
N MET A 38 -14.16 -12.76 -7.25
CA MET A 38 -15.37 -13.15 -6.54
C MET A 38 -16.41 -12.01 -6.52
N PRO A 39 -17.70 -12.29 -6.32
CA PRO A 39 -18.69 -11.25 -6.05
C PRO A 39 -18.24 -10.32 -4.92
N GLY A 40 -18.47 -9.01 -5.06
CA GLY A 40 -18.02 -8.00 -4.08
C GLY A 40 -16.57 -7.53 -4.23
N SER A 41 -15.79 -8.12 -5.14
CA SER A 41 -14.39 -7.69 -5.37
C SER A 41 -14.23 -6.35 -6.12
N GLY A 42 -15.32 -5.71 -6.59
CA GLY A 42 -15.28 -4.41 -7.24
C GLY A 42 -15.09 -4.43 -8.76
N LYS A 43 -15.39 -5.54 -9.43
CA LYS A 43 -15.33 -5.65 -10.91
C LYS A 43 -16.19 -4.60 -11.60
N THR A 44 -17.46 -4.47 -11.19
CA THR A 44 -18.41 -3.47 -11.70
C THR A 44 -17.91 -2.05 -11.49
N THR A 45 -17.35 -1.73 -10.29
CA THR A 45 -16.76 -0.43 -9.97
C THR A 45 -15.59 -0.11 -10.91
N LEU A 46 -14.67 -1.07 -11.14
CA LEU A 46 -13.55 -0.93 -12.07
C LEU A 46 -14.03 -0.68 -13.49
N ALA A 47 -15.04 -1.43 -13.92
CA ALA A 47 -15.61 -1.33 -15.27
C ALA A 47 -16.31 0.02 -15.50
N LEU A 48 -17.05 0.53 -14.52
CA LEU A 48 -17.68 1.85 -14.59
C LEU A 48 -16.62 2.96 -14.70
N GLN A 49 -15.54 2.92 -13.89
CA GLN A 49 -14.43 3.88 -14.00
C GLN A 49 -13.78 3.83 -15.40
N PHE A 50 -13.57 2.63 -15.95
CA PHE A 50 -13.03 2.46 -17.30
C PHE A 50 -13.92 3.11 -18.37
N LEU A 51 -15.25 2.99 -18.27
CA LEU A 51 -16.17 3.62 -19.21
C LEU A 51 -16.27 5.13 -18.98
N MET A 52 -16.32 5.58 -17.72
CA MET A 52 -16.34 7.02 -17.38
C MET A 52 -15.10 7.73 -17.91
N ALA A 53 -13.93 7.11 -17.84
CA ALA A 53 -12.72 7.64 -18.45
C ALA A 53 -12.83 7.76 -19.98
N GLY A 54 -13.58 6.85 -20.61
CA GLY A 54 -13.91 6.93 -22.02
C GLY A 54 -14.82 8.12 -22.32
N VAL A 55 -15.90 8.30 -21.55
CA VAL A 55 -16.80 9.45 -21.69
C VAL A 55 -16.05 10.77 -21.54
N ALA A 56 -15.19 10.86 -20.51
CA ALA A 56 -14.37 12.04 -20.28
C ALA A 56 -13.40 12.33 -21.45
N ALA A 57 -12.98 11.29 -22.18
CA ALA A 57 -12.17 11.41 -23.40
C ALA A 57 -13.01 11.66 -24.69
N GLY A 58 -14.33 11.84 -24.59
CA GLY A 58 -15.23 12.04 -25.72
C GLY A 58 -15.51 10.77 -26.55
N GLU A 59 -15.27 9.59 -25.96
CA GLU A 59 -15.48 8.29 -26.62
C GLU A 59 -16.93 7.82 -26.41
N THR A 60 -17.47 7.12 -27.42
CA THR A 60 -18.74 6.40 -27.26
C THR A 60 -18.47 5.09 -26.50
N VAL A 61 -19.24 4.85 -25.46
CA VAL A 61 -19.04 3.72 -24.56
C VAL A 61 -20.34 2.94 -24.35
N LEU A 62 -20.24 1.63 -24.15
CA LEU A 62 -21.36 0.73 -23.99
C LEU A 62 -21.14 -0.21 -22.79
N TYR A 63 -22.10 -0.27 -21.90
CA TYR A 63 -22.18 -1.26 -20.83
C TYR A 63 -23.29 -2.27 -21.17
N VAL A 64 -22.92 -3.52 -21.28
CA VAL A 64 -23.86 -4.65 -21.50
C VAL A 64 -23.97 -5.42 -20.21
N THR A 65 -25.14 -5.39 -19.58
CA THR A 65 -25.43 -6.16 -18.37
C THR A 65 -26.34 -7.35 -18.69
N LEU A 66 -26.01 -8.50 -18.09
CA LEU A 66 -26.79 -9.74 -18.20
C LEU A 66 -27.39 -10.15 -16.84
N SER A 67 -27.01 -9.48 -15.74
CA SER A 67 -27.40 -9.85 -14.38
C SER A 67 -27.98 -8.70 -13.57
N GLU A 68 -27.51 -7.47 -13.79
CA GLU A 68 -27.95 -6.29 -13.06
C GLU A 68 -28.81 -5.38 -13.94
N THR A 69 -29.73 -4.64 -13.33
CA THR A 69 -30.53 -3.63 -14.02
C THR A 69 -29.75 -2.32 -14.15
N ALA A 70 -30.15 -1.46 -15.10
CA ALA A 70 -29.60 -0.11 -15.21
C ALA A 70 -29.87 0.75 -13.98
N GLU A 71 -30.95 0.49 -13.24
CA GLU A 71 -31.27 1.18 -12.00
C GLU A 71 -30.30 0.80 -10.88
N GLU A 72 -29.99 -0.50 -10.74
CA GLU A 72 -28.97 -0.99 -9.79
C GLU A 72 -27.60 -0.41 -10.11
N LEU A 73 -27.17 -0.39 -11.37
CA LEU A 73 -25.91 0.22 -11.78
C LEU A 73 -25.86 1.71 -11.48
N ARG A 74 -26.96 2.45 -11.68
CA ARG A 74 -27.06 3.88 -11.29
C ARG A 74 -26.99 4.06 -9.79
N SER A 75 -27.61 3.16 -9.00
CA SER A 75 -27.53 3.18 -7.54
C SER A 75 -26.09 2.97 -7.06
N VAL A 76 -25.38 2.00 -7.63
CA VAL A 76 -23.95 1.77 -7.36
C VAL A 76 -23.12 3.03 -7.70
N ALA A 77 -23.35 3.64 -8.86
CA ALA A 77 -22.65 4.86 -9.26
C ALA A 77 -22.93 6.02 -8.29
N GLN A 78 -24.16 6.19 -7.86
CA GLN A 78 -24.54 7.24 -6.88
C GLN A 78 -23.83 7.04 -5.53
N SER A 79 -23.66 5.80 -5.07
CA SER A 79 -22.93 5.52 -3.83
C SER A 79 -21.47 6.01 -3.88
N HIS A 80 -20.87 6.00 -5.06
CA HIS A 80 -19.54 6.56 -5.32
C HIS A 80 -19.54 8.06 -5.64
N GLY A 81 -20.72 8.70 -5.77
CA GLY A 81 -20.87 10.09 -6.16
C GLY A 81 -20.73 10.34 -7.66
N TRP A 82 -20.96 9.31 -8.49
CA TRP A 82 -20.84 9.38 -9.95
C TRP A 82 -22.17 9.57 -10.65
N SER A 83 -22.14 10.20 -11.83
CA SER A 83 -23.17 10.11 -12.86
C SER A 83 -22.74 9.14 -13.95
N LEU A 84 -23.68 8.37 -14.47
CA LEU A 84 -23.48 7.52 -15.64
C LEU A 84 -23.92 8.19 -16.93
N ASP A 85 -24.09 9.51 -16.94
CA ASP A 85 -24.40 10.26 -18.15
C ASP A 85 -23.33 10.04 -19.22
N GLY A 86 -23.78 9.74 -20.44
CA GLY A 86 -22.89 9.42 -21.56
C GLY A 86 -22.49 7.95 -21.66
N ILE A 87 -22.87 7.09 -20.70
CA ILE A 87 -22.71 5.64 -20.80
C ILE A 87 -24.04 5.05 -21.32
N GLU A 88 -23.99 4.42 -22.50
CA GLU A 88 -25.12 3.62 -22.98
C GLU A 88 -25.16 2.31 -22.22
N ILE A 89 -26.29 2.02 -21.56
CA ILE A 89 -26.50 0.77 -20.80
C ILE A 89 -27.49 -0.09 -21.54
N ARG A 90 -27.10 -1.31 -21.86
CA ARG A 90 -27.97 -2.34 -22.48
C ARG A 90 -28.22 -3.46 -21.49
N GLU A 91 -29.45 -3.57 -21.04
CA GLU A 91 -29.93 -4.69 -20.25
C GLU A 91 -30.33 -5.84 -21.16
N LEU A 92 -29.82 -7.03 -20.88
CA LEU A 92 -30.13 -8.26 -21.59
C LEU A 92 -30.72 -9.29 -20.64
N THR A 93 -31.51 -8.84 -19.69
CA THR A 93 -32.26 -9.71 -18.77
C THR A 93 -33.33 -10.47 -19.56
N PRO A 94 -33.50 -11.77 -19.33
CA PRO A 94 -34.62 -12.52 -19.97
C PRO A 94 -35.93 -11.81 -19.63
N PRO A 95 -36.82 -11.57 -20.61
CA PRO A 95 -38.14 -11.00 -20.32
C PRO A 95 -38.91 -11.94 -19.40
N GLU A 96 -39.74 -11.40 -18.49
CA GLU A 96 -40.58 -12.18 -17.57
C GLU A 96 -41.41 -13.25 -18.31
N ALA A 97 -41.76 -13.03 -19.59
CA ALA A 97 -42.43 -14.02 -20.48
C ALA A 97 -41.57 -15.28 -20.75
N ALA A 98 -40.26 -15.26 -20.45
CA ALA A 98 -39.43 -16.46 -20.60
C ALA A 98 -39.54 -17.41 -19.39
N LEU A 99 -40.13 -16.97 -18.28
CA LEU A 99 -40.42 -17.83 -17.12
C LEU A 99 -41.61 -18.79 -17.34
N ASP A 100 -42.44 -18.52 -18.37
CA ASP A 100 -43.60 -19.35 -18.72
C ASP A 100 -43.30 -20.44 -19.76
N LEU A 101 -42.06 -20.86 -19.95
CA LEU A 101 -41.57 -21.70 -21.03
C LEU A 101 -41.75 -23.21 -20.84
N GLU A 102 -42.83 -23.69 -20.18
CA GLU A 102 -43.17 -25.14 -20.20
C GLU A 102 -43.79 -25.64 -21.49
N GLU A 103 -44.10 -24.81 -22.50
CA GLU A 103 -44.88 -25.21 -23.67
C GLU A 103 -44.27 -24.95 -25.06
N GLN A 104 -42.96 -24.78 -25.23
CA GLN A 104 -42.42 -24.67 -26.59
C GLN A 104 -41.66 -25.93 -27.02
N ASN A 105 -42.38 -26.80 -27.74
CA ASN A 105 -41.81 -27.88 -28.55
C ASN A 105 -41.00 -27.33 -29.73
N THR A 106 -39.74 -26.93 -29.49
CA THR A 106 -38.79 -26.52 -30.54
C THR A 106 -37.74 -27.59 -30.76
N LEU A 107 -37.33 -27.77 -32.04
CA LEU A 107 -36.25 -28.67 -32.45
C LEU A 107 -34.86 -28.28 -31.86
N PHE A 108 -34.74 -27.09 -31.27
CA PHE A 108 -33.55 -26.56 -30.63
C PHE A 108 -33.80 -26.41 -29.12
N HIS A 109 -32.75 -26.57 -28.34
CA HIS A 109 -32.82 -26.33 -26.90
C HIS A 109 -33.13 -24.83 -26.62
N PRO A 110 -34.08 -24.47 -25.74
CA PRO A 110 -34.48 -23.07 -25.51
C PRO A 110 -33.26 -22.14 -25.25
N SER A 111 -32.26 -22.57 -24.48
CA SER A 111 -31.04 -21.83 -24.23
C SER A 111 -30.18 -21.52 -25.46
N GLU A 112 -30.30 -22.32 -26.55
CA GLU A 112 -29.55 -22.06 -27.79
C GLU A 112 -30.15 -20.90 -28.59
N ILE A 113 -31.48 -20.81 -28.61
CA ILE A 113 -32.21 -19.72 -29.25
C ILE A 113 -31.95 -18.42 -28.48
N GLU A 114 -31.97 -18.49 -27.16
CA GLU A 114 -31.74 -17.38 -26.26
C GLU A 114 -30.30 -16.83 -26.39
N LEU A 115 -29.29 -17.69 -26.38
CA LEU A 115 -27.90 -17.29 -26.60
C LEU A 115 -27.70 -16.62 -27.96
N ALA A 116 -28.30 -17.17 -29.04
CA ALA A 116 -28.15 -16.62 -30.37
C ALA A 116 -28.86 -15.27 -30.51
N SER A 117 -30.04 -15.09 -29.91
CA SER A 117 -30.80 -13.84 -29.91
C SER A 117 -30.08 -12.76 -29.09
N THR A 118 -29.59 -13.10 -27.88
CA THR A 118 -28.83 -12.22 -27.01
C THR A 118 -27.57 -11.73 -27.72
N THR A 119 -26.82 -12.64 -28.33
CA THR A 119 -25.61 -12.25 -29.06
C THR A 119 -25.93 -11.33 -30.24
N LYS A 120 -26.98 -11.61 -30.99
CA LYS A 120 -27.41 -10.78 -32.13
C LYS A 120 -27.74 -9.35 -31.67
N LEU A 121 -28.49 -9.18 -30.58
CA LEU A 121 -28.80 -7.86 -30.00
C LEU A 121 -27.54 -7.08 -29.65
N ILE A 122 -26.57 -7.74 -29.01
CA ILE A 122 -25.27 -7.11 -28.67
C ILE A 122 -24.57 -6.62 -29.94
N LEU A 123 -24.52 -7.45 -30.97
CA LEU A 123 -23.82 -7.11 -32.21
C LEU A 123 -24.53 -5.98 -32.97
N ASP A 124 -25.87 -5.99 -33.04
CA ASP A 124 -26.69 -4.95 -33.68
C ASP A 124 -26.48 -3.60 -32.95
N ASP A 125 -26.46 -3.56 -31.61
CA ASP A 125 -26.17 -2.35 -30.84
C ASP A 125 -24.74 -1.86 -31.04
N ALA A 126 -23.77 -2.77 -31.04
CA ALA A 126 -22.38 -2.39 -31.30
C ALA A 126 -22.17 -1.85 -32.71
N GLU A 127 -22.92 -2.34 -33.73
CA GLU A 127 -22.89 -1.80 -35.08
C GLU A 127 -23.52 -0.41 -35.18
N ARG A 128 -24.64 -0.20 -34.47
CA ARG A 128 -25.35 1.07 -34.44
C ARG A 128 -24.56 2.16 -33.71
N LEU A 129 -24.00 1.85 -32.50
CA LEU A 129 -23.34 2.82 -31.63
C LEU A 129 -21.89 3.02 -31.99
N ARG A 130 -21.21 2.04 -32.57
CA ARG A 130 -19.76 2.00 -32.85
C ARG A 130 -18.93 2.39 -31.63
N PRO A 131 -19.10 1.73 -30.48
CA PRO A 131 -18.46 2.12 -29.25
C PRO A 131 -16.93 1.89 -29.32
N SER A 132 -16.17 2.83 -28.72
CA SER A 132 -14.72 2.67 -28.53
C SER A 132 -14.37 1.79 -27.34
N ARG A 133 -15.29 1.70 -26.34
CA ARG A 133 -15.16 0.84 -25.17
C ARG A 133 -16.46 0.09 -24.93
N VAL A 134 -16.33 -1.19 -24.61
CA VAL A 134 -17.47 -2.06 -24.26
C VAL A 134 -17.13 -2.86 -23.01
N VAL A 135 -18.07 -2.94 -22.08
CA VAL A 135 -18.02 -3.82 -20.90
C VAL A 135 -19.12 -4.86 -21.02
N PHE A 136 -18.81 -6.10 -20.67
CA PHE A 136 -19.78 -7.20 -20.50
C PHE A 136 -19.77 -7.66 -19.05
N ASP A 137 -20.92 -7.56 -18.36
CA ASP A 137 -21.14 -7.97 -16.98
C ASP A 137 -22.38 -8.87 -16.86
N SER A 138 -22.29 -10.17 -16.57
CA SER A 138 -21.06 -10.93 -16.41
C SER A 138 -21.00 -12.10 -17.41
N LEU A 139 -19.80 -12.65 -17.60
CA LEU A 139 -19.59 -13.84 -18.42
C LEU A 139 -20.23 -15.09 -17.83
N SER A 140 -20.52 -15.10 -16.53
CA SER A 140 -21.18 -16.21 -15.84
C SER A 140 -22.51 -16.55 -16.48
N GLU A 141 -23.31 -15.53 -16.83
CA GLU A 141 -24.61 -15.70 -17.49
C GLU A 141 -24.45 -16.21 -18.91
N LEU A 142 -23.50 -15.68 -19.69
CA LEU A 142 -23.23 -16.23 -21.04
C LEU A 142 -22.76 -17.69 -20.99
N ARG A 143 -22.04 -18.09 -19.93
CA ARG A 143 -21.61 -19.47 -19.72
C ARG A 143 -22.79 -20.39 -19.44
N LEU A 144 -23.73 -19.95 -18.60
CA LEU A 144 -24.97 -20.69 -18.30
C LEU A 144 -25.82 -20.88 -19.57
N LEU A 145 -26.04 -19.81 -20.34
CA LEU A 145 -26.77 -19.84 -21.60
C LEU A 145 -26.11 -20.75 -22.65
N ALA A 146 -24.78 -20.82 -22.69
CA ALA A 146 -24.07 -21.66 -23.64
C ALA A 146 -24.23 -23.16 -23.38
N GLY A 147 -24.54 -23.61 -22.17
CA GLY A 147 -24.77 -24.98 -21.76
C GLY A 147 -23.56 -25.93 -21.94
N SER A 148 -22.52 -25.52 -22.65
CA SER A 148 -21.28 -26.30 -22.80
C SER A 148 -20.05 -25.42 -22.98
N ALA A 149 -18.89 -25.89 -22.49
CA ALA A 149 -17.62 -25.16 -22.57
C ALA A 149 -17.20 -24.87 -24.03
N LEU A 150 -17.48 -25.78 -24.95
CA LEU A 150 -17.11 -25.59 -26.35
C LEU A 150 -17.95 -24.49 -27.03
N ARG A 151 -19.24 -24.42 -26.77
CA ARG A 151 -20.14 -23.38 -27.30
C ARG A 151 -19.77 -22.02 -26.69
N TYR A 152 -19.59 -21.96 -25.38
CA TYR A 152 -19.14 -20.77 -24.69
C TYR A 152 -17.85 -20.23 -25.31
N ARG A 153 -16.83 -21.09 -25.46
CA ARG A 153 -15.56 -20.70 -26.09
C ARG A 153 -15.73 -20.16 -27.49
N ARG A 154 -16.57 -20.81 -28.32
CA ARG A 154 -16.88 -20.37 -29.70
C ARG A 154 -17.53 -19.00 -29.70
N GLN A 155 -18.44 -18.75 -28.76
CA GLN A 155 -19.15 -17.48 -28.61
C GLN A 155 -18.18 -16.35 -28.30
N ILE A 156 -17.29 -16.54 -27.29
CA ILE A 156 -16.30 -15.54 -26.93
C ILE A 156 -15.28 -15.29 -28.04
N LEU A 157 -14.89 -16.31 -28.78
CA LEU A 157 -14.04 -16.13 -29.98
C LEU A 157 -14.75 -15.32 -31.05
N GLY A 158 -16.08 -15.53 -31.27
CA GLY A 158 -16.89 -14.74 -32.16
C GLY A 158 -16.96 -13.27 -31.77
N LEU A 159 -17.22 -12.97 -30.48
CA LEU A 159 -17.19 -11.61 -29.94
C LEU A 159 -15.79 -10.97 -30.10
N LYS A 160 -14.73 -11.70 -29.76
CA LYS A 160 -13.37 -11.22 -29.97
C LYS A 160 -13.09 -10.86 -31.42
N GLN A 161 -13.46 -11.72 -32.38
CA GLN A 161 -13.24 -11.45 -33.78
C GLN A 161 -14.06 -10.24 -34.27
N PHE A 162 -15.31 -10.13 -33.86
CA PHE A 162 -16.18 -9.00 -34.18
C PHE A 162 -15.58 -7.67 -33.71
N PHE A 163 -15.19 -7.56 -32.45
CA PHE A 163 -14.65 -6.33 -31.89
C PHE A 163 -13.20 -6.03 -32.32
N SER A 164 -12.40 -7.06 -32.65
CA SER A 164 -11.01 -6.85 -33.11
C SER A 164 -10.91 -6.17 -34.47
N THR A 165 -11.95 -6.29 -35.30
CA THR A 165 -12.05 -5.63 -36.62
C THR A 165 -12.63 -4.22 -36.53
N ARG A 166 -13.14 -3.83 -35.37
CA ARG A 166 -13.73 -2.53 -35.04
C ARG A 166 -12.84 -1.83 -34.01
N ASP A 167 -12.82 -0.53 -33.99
CA ASP A 167 -11.93 0.28 -33.12
C ASP A 167 -12.36 0.24 -31.65
N CYS A 168 -12.59 -0.96 -31.10
CA CYS A 168 -13.21 -1.17 -29.81
C CYS A 168 -12.31 -1.93 -28.83
N THR A 169 -12.20 -1.40 -27.61
CA THR A 169 -11.55 -2.06 -26.46
C THR A 169 -12.62 -2.70 -25.60
N VAL A 170 -12.49 -4.00 -25.36
CA VAL A 170 -13.53 -4.81 -24.70
C VAL A 170 -13.03 -5.28 -23.34
N MET A 171 -13.85 -5.10 -22.32
CA MET A 171 -13.63 -5.64 -20.98
C MET A 171 -14.73 -6.64 -20.63
N LEU A 172 -14.32 -7.83 -20.27
CA LEU A 172 -15.21 -8.92 -19.86
C LEU A 172 -15.05 -9.13 -18.34
N LEU A 173 -16.15 -9.19 -17.61
CA LEU A 173 -16.16 -9.46 -16.17
C LEU A 173 -16.57 -10.91 -15.91
N ASP A 174 -15.82 -11.63 -15.05
CA ASP A 174 -16.12 -13.01 -14.66
C ASP A 174 -16.14 -13.17 -13.14
N ASP A 175 -17.23 -13.73 -12.60
CA ASP A 175 -17.45 -13.91 -11.17
C ASP A 175 -16.71 -15.10 -10.55
N MET A 176 -15.96 -15.87 -11.35
CA MET A 176 -15.23 -17.05 -10.89
C MET A 176 -16.11 -18.09 -10.15
N THR A 177 -17.41 -18.11 -10.41
CA THR A 177 -18.37 -19.01 -9.75
C THR A 177 -18.31 -20.46 -10.28
N ALA A 178 -17.56 -20.71 -11.35
CA ALA A 178 -17.39 -22.06 -11.89
C ALA A 178 -16.43 -22.90 -11.05
N THR A 179 -16.77 -24.17 -10.85
CA THR A 179 -15.99 -25.17 -10.06
C THR A 179 -14.64 -25.55 -10.66
N SER A 180 -14.36 -25.19 -11.90
CA SER A 180 -13.05 -25.36 -12.54
C SER A 180 -12.58 -24.02 -13.07
N HIS A 181 -11.39 -23.59 -12.70
CA HIS A 181 -10.73 -22.43 -13.29
C HIS A 181 -10.67 -22.60 -14.82
N ASP A 182 -11.53 -21.89 -15.54
CA ASP A 182 -11.57 -21.98 -17.00
C ASP A 182 -10.39 -21.20 -17.61
N LEU A 183 -9.20 -21.82 -17.56
CA LEU A 183 -7.98 -21.30 -18.19
C LEU A 183 -8.16 -21.00 -19.68
N GLN A 184 -9.26 -21.49 -20.29
CA GLN A 184 -9.56 -21.25 -21.70
C GLN A 184 -9.85 -19.77 -21.96
N MET A 185 -10.56 -19.08 -21.04
CA MET A 185 -10.86 -17.66 -21.18
C MET A 185 -9.60 -16.82 -21.02
N GLN A 186 -8.78 -17.13 -20.03
CA GLN A 186 -7.49 -16.48 -19.87
C GLN A 186 -6.59 -16.65 -21.10
N SER A 187 -6.69 -17.79 -21.83
CA SER A 187 -5.93 -18.02 -23.07
C SER A 187 -6.36 -17.09 -24.22
N ILE A 188 -7.65 -16.74 -24.29
CA ILE A 188 -8.25 -15.92 -25.36
C ILE A 188 -7.95 -14.43 -25.12
N ALA A 189 -8.05 -13.95 -23.89
CA ALA A 189 -7.88 -12.56 -23.53
C ALA A 189 -6.46 -12.05 -23.85
N HIS A 190 -6.34 -10.77 -24.18
CA HIS A 190 -5.07 -10.07 -24.37
C HIS A 190 -4.39 -9.76 -23.03
N GLY A 191 -5.18 -9.28 -22.06
CA GLY A 191 -4.80 -9.07 -20.68
C GLY A 191 -5.79 -9.70 -19.72
N VAL A 192 -5.32 -10.11 -18.55
CA VAL A 192 -6.12 -10.70 -17.47
C VAL A 192 -5.74 -10.03 -16.16
N ILE A 193 -6.73 -9.47 -15.48
CA ILE A 193 -6.61 -8.87 -14.16
C ILE A 193 -7.43 -9.70 -13.19
N LEU A 194 -6.82 -10.12 -12.10
CA LEU A 194 -7.48 -10.85 -11.02
C LEU A 194 -7.66 -9.91 -9.83
N LEU A 195 -8.90 -9.81 -9.35
CA LEU A 195 -9.29 -9.10 -8.13
C LEU A 195 -9.54 -10.13 -7.03
N GLU A 196 -8.86 -9.98 -5.90
CA GLU A 196 -9.02 -10.85 -4.73
C GLU A 196 -9.52 -10.03 -3.54
N GLN A 197 -10.47 -10.60 -2.81
CA GLN A 197 -10.96 -10.11 -1.54
C GLN A 197 -10.58 -11.11 -0.45
N LEU A 198 -9.93 -10.64 0.59
CA LEU A 198 -9.49 -11.42 1.73
C LEU A 198 -10.31 -11.00 2.95
N HIS A 199 -10.80 -11.98 3.68
CA HIS A 199 -11.58 -11.78 4.91
C HIS A 199 -10.70 -12.15 6.11
N PRO A 200 -9.97 -11.20 6.72
CA PRO A 200 -9.21 -11.47 7.94
C PRO A 200 -10.18 -11.77 9.09
N GLU A 201 -9.71 -12.48 10.11
CA GLU A 201 -10.52 -12.76 11.31
C GLU A 201 -10.83 -11.49 12.11
N TYR A 202 -10.04 -10.43 11.94
CA TYR A 202 -10.19 -9.13 12.61
C TYR A 202 -9.74 -7.98 11.69
N GLY A 203 -10.45 -6.85 11.75
CA GLY A 203 -10.16 -5.65 10.97
C GLY A 203 -10.94 -5.57 9.67
N ALA A 204 -10.59 -4.58 8.85
CA ALA A 204 -11.24 -4.33 7.57
C ALA A 204 -10.92 -5.41 6.54
N GLU A 205 -11.82 -5.57 5.58
CA GLU A 205 -11.57 -6.43 4.42
C GLU A 205 -10.35 -5.95 3.63
N ARG A 206 -9.52 -6.89 3.22
CA ARG A 206 -8.35 -6.64 2.40
C ARG A 206 -8.65 -6.96 0.95
N ARG A 207 -8.32 -6.05 0.06
CA ARG A 207 -8.48 -6.25 -1.38
C ARG A 207 -7.14 -6.08 -2.07
N ARG A 208 -6.84 -7.00 -3.00
CA ARG A 208 -5.62 -6.93 -3.80
C ARG A 208 -5.90 -7.37 -5.22
N LEU A 209 -5.16 -6.81 -6.15
CA LEU A 209 -5.22 -7.19 -7.55
C LEU A 209 -3.85 -7.62 -8.06
N ARG A 210 -3.85 -8.43 -9.10
CA ARG A 210 -2.66 -8.70 -9.91
C ARG A 210 -2.99 -8.80 -11.39
N VAL A 211 -2.04 -8.41 -12.21
CA VAL A 211 -2.07 -8.69 -13.62
C VAL A 211 -1.51 -10.09 -13.84
N VAL A 212 -2.37 -11.02 -14.26
CA VAL A 212 -1.97 -12.42 -14.52
C VAL A 212 -1.24 -12.52 -15.85
N LYS A 213 -1.69 -11.71 -16.82
CA LYS A 213 -1.20 -11.72 -18.19
C LYS A 213 -1.44 -10.37 -18.87
N TYR A 214 -0.48 -9.93 -19.66
CA TYR A 214 -0.61 -8.77 -20.53
C TYR A 214 0.32 -8.94 -21.74
N ARG A 215 -0.25 -9.11 -22.92
CA ARG A 215 0.54 -9.46 -24.11
C ARG A 215 1.18 -8.22 -24.74
N GLY A 216 2.46 -8.33 -25.07
CA GLY A 216 3.18 -7.34 -25.87
C GLY A 216 3.61 -6.07 -25.13
N VAL A 217 3.24 -5.92 -23.86
CA VAL A 217 3.63 -4.78 -23.03
C VAL A 217 4.16 -5.27 -21.69
N LYS A 218 5.17 -4.60 -21.16
CA LYS A 218 5.67 -4.83 -19.80
C LYS A 218 4.67 -4.27 -18.80
N PHE A 219 4.42 -4.99 -17.74
CA PHE A 219 3.58 -4.56 -16.63
C PHE A 219 4.27 -4.82 -15.29
N ARG A 220 3.80 -4.16 -14.24
CA ARG A 220 4.30 -4.39 -12.88
C ARG A 220 3.68 -5.65 -12.30
N GLY A 221 4.48 -6.68 -12.12
CA GLY A 221 4.04 -7.96 -11.57
C GLY A 221 3.87 -7.94 -10.04
N GLY A 222 3.26 -9.00 -9.52
CA GLY A 222 2.96 -9.16 -8.09
C GLY A 222 1.54 -8.75 -7.74
N PHE A 223 1.25 -8.77 -6.44
CA PHE A 223 0.00 -8.23 -5.91
C PHE A 223 0.13 -6.74 -5.61
N HIS A 224 -0.95 -6.02 -5.79
CA HIS A 224 -1.12 -4.61 -5.51
C HIS A 224 -2.38 -4.44 -4.67
N ASP A 225 -2.29 -3.74 -3.56
CA ASP A 225 -3.46 -3.49 -2.72
C ASP A 225 -4.37 -2.45 -3.38
N TYR A 226 -5.67 -2.53 -3.10
CA TYR A 226 -6.63 -1.53 -3.51
C TYR A 226 -7.75 -1.41 -2.49
N VAL A 227 -8.39 -0.25 -2.48
CA VAL A 227 -9.58 0.04 -1.69
C VAL A 227 -10.73 0.48 -2.60
N ILE A 228 -11.95 0.35 -2.11
CA ILE A 228 -13.15 0.86 -2.76
C ILE A 228 -13.77 1.84 -1.77
N GLU A 229 -13.77 3.11 -2.13
CA GLU A 229 -14.28 4.19 -1.31
C GLU A 229 -15.26 5.06 -2.10
N ARG A 230 -15.75 6.12 -1.46
CA ARG A 230 -16.47 7.16 -2.19
C ARG A 230 -15.52 7.82 -3.19
N GLY A 231 -15.82 7.71 -4.48
CA GLY A 231 -14.91 8.09 -5.57
C GLY A 231 -14.39 6.89 -6.37
N GLY A 232 -14.65 5.66 -5.88
CA GLY A 232 -14.42 4.42 -6.59
C GLY A 232 -13.24 3.60 -6.09
N LEU A 233 -12.70 2.81 -6.99
CA LEU A 233 -11.57 1.93 -6.76
C LEU A 233 -10.26 2.72 -6.88
N MET A 234 -9.43 2.64 -5.85
CA MET A 234 -8.10 3.24 -5.80
C MET A 234 -7.06 2.14 -5.64
N VAL A 235 -6.08 2.10 -6.51
CA VAL A 235 -5.04 1.05 -6.52
C VAL A 235 -3.73 1.61 -6.00
N PHE A 236 -3.06 0.84 -5.14
CA PHE A 236 -1.74 1.13 -4.60
C PHE A 236 -0.70 0.22 -5.26
N PRO A 237 0.00 0.70 -6.30
CA PRO A 237 1.00 -0.11 -6.98
C PRO A 237 2.10 -0.55 -6.02
N ARG A 238 2.44 -1.83 -6.05
CA ARG A 238 3.57 -2.37 -5.27
C ARG A 238 4.82 -1.54 -5.52
N LEU A 239 5.45 -1.11 -4.45
CA LEU A 239 6.69 -0.35 -4.52
C LEU A 239 7.83 -1.20 -5.09
N VAL A 240 8.60 -0.62 -6.00
CA VAL A 240 9.84 -1.19 -6.54
C VAL A 240 10.92 -0.13 -6.37
N ALA A 241 11.72 -0.27 -5.32
CA ALA A 241 12.72 0.73 -4.94
C ALA A 241 13.69 1.06 -6.10
N ALA A 242 14.11 0.08 -6.86
CA ALA A 242 15.05 0.25 -7.97
C ALA A 242 14.61 1.24 -9.07
N GLU A 243 13.30 1.55 -9.16
CA GLU A 243 12.75 2.51 -10.14
C GLU A 243 12.91 3.98 -9.71
N HIS A 244 13.33 4.26 -8.47
CA HIS A 244 13.34 5.59 -7.85
C HIS A 244 14.74 6.11 -7.50
N ARG A 245 15.78 5.59 -8.13
CA ARG A 245 17.17 5.94 -7.80
C ARG A 245 17.46 7.42 -8.08
N GLN A 246 17.89 8.16 -7.06
CA GLN A 246 18.37 9.52 -7.15
C GLN A 246 19.82 9.60 -6.61
N ASP A 247 20.62 10.46 -7.20
CA ASP A 247 21.95 10.77 -6.64
C ASP A 247 21.77 11.78 -5.52
N THR A 248 21.77 11.32 -4.29
CA THR A 248 21.61 12.17 -3.09
C THR A 248 22.94 12.35 -2.37
N THR A 249 23.23 13.59 -1.98
CA THR A 249 24.32 13.89 -1.03
C THR A 249 23.87 13.48 0.38
N ARG A 250 24.71 12.75 1.11
CA ARG A 250 24.39 12.30 2.48
C ARG A 250 24.73 13.40 3.48
N ALA A 251 23.82 14.33 3.71
CA ALA A 251 23.93 15.26 4.81
C ALA A 251 23.61 14.57 6.15
N LYS A 252 23.97 15.20 7.27
CA LYS A 252 23.64 14.69 8.61
C LYS A 252 22.51 15.51 9.21
N LEU A 253 21.52 14.83 9.73
CA LEU A 253 20.41 15.38 10.47
C LEU A 253 20.78 15.40 11.96
N ALA A 254 21.04 16.58 12.52
CA ALA A 254 21.30 16.76 13.94
C ALA A 254 20.00 16.74 14.74
N SER A 255 20.06 16.28 15.98
CA SER A 255 18.94 16.29 16.93
C SER A 255 18.79 17.61 17.69
N ASP A 256 19.75 18.52 17.54
CA ASP A 256 19.95 19.72 18.35
C ASP A 256 20.22 19.44 19.85
N ILE A 257 20.63 18.20 20.17
CA ILE A 257 21.18 17.80 21.47
C ILE A 257 22.64 17.40 21.24
N PRO A 258 23.59 18.25 21.60
CA PRO A 258 25.01 18.08 21.23
C PRO A 258 25.61 16.73 21.64
N GLU A 259 25.23 16.22 22.82
CA GLU A 259 25.74 14.94 23.34
C GLU A 259 25.13 13.73 22.58
N LEU A 260 23.86 13.82 22.14
CA LEU A 260 23.23 12.80 21.30
C LEU A 260 23.84 12.80 19.89
N ASP A 261 24.08 14.00 19.36
CA ASP A 261 24.71 14.14 18.04
C ASP A 261 26.15 13.65 18.07
N ALA A 262 26.90 13.94 19.15
CA ALA A 262 28.26 13.41 19.36
C ALA A 262 28.26 11.87 19.42
N LEU A 263 27.31 11.27 20.15
CA LEU A 263 27.16 9.82 20.25
C LEU A 263 26.92 9.18 18.86
N LEU A 264 26.18 9.87 17.99
CA LEU A 264 25.89 9.48 16.60
C LEU A 264 26.99 9.91 15.60
N GLY A 265 28.07 10.57 16.06
CA GLY A 265 29.11 11.08 15.17
C GLY A 265 28.65 12.24 14.29
N GLY A 266 27.74 13.07 14.81
CA GLY A 266 27.22 14.29 14.20
C GLY A 266 25.77 14.20 13.71
N GLY A 267 25.01 13.18 14.14
CA GLY A 267 23.60 13.02 13.80
C GLY A 267 23.29 11.78 12.95
N ILE A 268 22.06 11.69 12.48
CA ILE A 268 21.56 10.64 11.57
C ILE A 268 21.89 11.02 10.12
N GLU A 269 22.31 10.09 9.30
CA GLU A 269 22.60 10.36 7.88
C GLU A 269 21.31 10.33 7.05
N GLU A 270 21.15 11.29 6.14
CA GLU A 270 20.08 11.25 5.13
C GLU A 270 20.21 10.02 4.24
N GLY A 271 19.07 9.51 3.79
CA GLY A 271 19.02 8.30 3.00
C GLY A 271 19.38 7.02 3.76
N THR A 272 19.33 7.06 5.11
CA THR A 272 19.56 5.89 5.96
C THR A 272 18.40 5.63 6.90
N SER A 273 18.30 4.39 7.35
CA SER A 273 17.33 3.94 8.34
C SER A 273 17.96 3.81 9.72
N THR A 274 17.34 4.42 10.73
CA THR A 274 17.76 4.35 12.13
C THR A 274 16.67 3.66 12.95
N LEU A 275 17.01 2.58 13.63
CA LEU A 275 16.12 1.87 14.53
C LEU A 275 16.42 2.30 15.98
N ILE A 276 15.41 2.82 16.68
CA ILE A 276 15.45 3.13 18.10
C ILE A 276 14.72 2.00 18.85
N VAL A 277 15.45 1.22 19.64
CA VAL A 277 14.90 0.08 20.37
C VAL A 277 15.04 0.24 21.87
N GLY A 278 14.12 -0.34 22.62
CA GLY A 278 14.14 -0.38 24.07
C GLY A 278 12.79 -0.78 24.66
N ALA A 279 12.75 -0.98 25.97
CA ALA A 279 11.54 -1.28 26.70
C ALA A 279 10.50 -0.13 26.62
N ALA A 280 9.24 -0.43 26.94
CA ALA A 280 8.21 0.61 27.04
C ALA A 280 8.62 1.69 28.06
N GLY A 281 8.33 2.97 27.76
CA GLY A 281 8.64 4.09 28.66
C GLY A 281 10.09 4.59 28.62
N THR A 282 11.01 3.97 27.87
CA THR A 282 12.43 4.42 27.82
C THR A 282 12.67 5.71 27.02
N GLY A 283 11.65 6.34 26.43
CA GLY A 283 11.78 7.60 25.70
C GLY A 283 12.06 7.50 24.21
N LYS A 284 11.85 6.34 23.60
CA LYS A 284 12.06 6.09 22.14
C LYS A 284 11.33 7.09 21.25
N SER A 285 10.01 7.19 21.43
CA SER A 285 9.13 8.10 20.66
C SER A 285 9.53 9.56 20.87
N THR A 286 9.99 9.92 22.08
CA THR A 286 10.46 11.27 22.40
C THR A 286 11.75 11.60 21.66
N VAL A 287 12.70 10.66 21.62
CA VAL A 287 13.95 10.85 20.84
C VAL A 287 13.65 10.96 19.34
N ALA A 288 12.75 10.14 18.82
CA ALA A 288 12.31 10.23 17.42
C ALA A 288 11.65 11.59 17.12
N ALA A 289 10.72 12.04 17.98
CA ALA A 289 10.06 13.34 17.86
C ALA A 289 11.05 14.52 17.92
N GLN A 290 12.11 14.41 18.72
CA GLN A 290 13.16 15.42 18.80
C GLN A 290 13.88 15.61 17.45
N PHE A 291 14.20 14.54 16.74
CA PHE A 291 14.78 14.64 15.39
C PHE A 291 13.83 15.29 14.39
N ALA A 292 12.54 15.00 14.46
CA ALA A 292 11.54 15.64 13.61
C ALA A 292 11.41 17.13 13.91
N ALA A 293 11.35 17.51 15.20
CA ALA A 293 11.27 18.91 15.62
C ALA A 293 12.53 19.69 15.20
N ALA A 294 13.72 19.09 15.37
CA ALA A 294 14.98 19.69 14.95
C ALA A 294 15.06 19.85 13.41
N ALA A 295 14.55 18.91 12.62
CA ALA A 295 14.45 19.05 11.18
C ALA A 295 13.50 20.19 10.79
N ALA A 296 12.33 20.24 11.41
CA ALA A 296 11.34 21.28 11.15
C ALA A 296 11.83 22.68 11.56
N ALA A 297 12.62 22.78 12.62
CA ALA A 297 13.26 24.05 13.02
C ALA A 297 14.23 24.58 11.95
N ARG A 298 14.82 23.70 11.14
CA ARG A 298 15.66 24.05 9.97
C ARG A 298 14.88 24.31 8.69
N GLY A 299 13.54 24.13 8.72
CA GLY A 299 12.66 24.32 7.56
C GLY A 299 12.41 23.04 6.74
N ASP A 300 12.90 21.88 7.19
CA ASP A 300 12.63 20.61 6.55
C ASP A 300 11.25 20.07 6.95
N HIS A 301 10.58 19.38 6.05
CA HIS A 301 9.33 18.69 6.37
C HIS A 301 9.59 17.31 6.96
N ALA A 302 8.77 16.91 7.96
CA ALA A 302 8.78 15.58 8.56
C ALA A 302 7.39 14.96 8.57
N ALA A 303 7.34 13.62 8.44
CA ALA A 303 6.09 12.85 8.53
C ALA A 303 6.21 11.79 9.64
N LEU A 304 5.28 11.82 10.58
CA LEU A 304 5.19 10.89 11.71
C LEU A 304 3.94 10.02 11.58
N PHE A 305 4.14 8.72 11.54
CA PHE A 305 3.08 7.71 11.53
C PHE A 305 3.10 6.98 12.87
N VAL A 306 2.07 7.17 13.70
CA VAL A 306 1.97 6.61 15.05
C VAL A 306 0.89 5.54 15.11
N PHE A 307 1.22 4.38 15.67
CA PHE A 307 0.37 3.20 15.74
C PHE A 307 -0.20 2.97 17.15
N ASP A 308 0.64 3.10 18.17
CA ASP A 308 0.33 2.63 19.51
C ASP A 308 -0.18 3.73 20.45
N GLU A 309 -0.07 4.99 20.06
CA GLU A 309 -0.53 6.11 20.87
C GLU A 309 -1.30 7.15 20.06
N SER A 310 -2.15 7.94 20.73
CA SER A 310 -2.86 9.02 20.07
C SER A 310 -1.93 10.22 19.79
N PRO A 311 -2.15 10.97 18.70
CA PRO A 311 -1.45 12.23 18.44
C PRO A 311 -1.48 13.21 19.62
N ALA A 312 -2.62 13.31 20.30
CA ALA A 312 -2.78 14.19 21.47
C ALA A 312 -1.85 13.80 22.61
N THR A 313 -1.68 12.50 22.88
CA THR A 313 -0.77 12.00 23.93
C THR A 313 0.69 12.32 23.59
N LEU A 314 1.10 12.08 22.34
CA LEU A 314 2.46 12.41 21.88
C LEU A 314 2.75 13.90 21.98
N LEU A 315 1.84 14.74 21.50
CA LEU A 315 1.99 16.20 21.53
C LEU A 315 2.08 16.73 22.97
N SER A 316 1.19 16.28 23.88
CA SER A 316 1.23 16.68 25.29
C SER A 316 2.54 16.29 25.97
N ARG A 317 3.07 15.09 25.70
CA ARG A 317 4.36 14.64 26.22
C ARG A 317 5.52 15.48 25.68
N CYS A 318 5.50 15.79 24.38
CA CYS A 318 6.50 16.64 23.74
C CYS A 318 6.51 18.05 24.35
N GLU A 319 5.33 18.64 24.61
CA GLU A 319 5.20 19.94 25.24
C GLU A 319 5.81 19.95 26.66
N GLN A 320 5.53 18.93 27.47
CA GLN A 320 6.11 18.80 28.82
C GLN A 320 7.64 18.70 28.81
N LEU A 321 8.20 18.08 27.77
CA LEU A 321 9.64 17.90 27.59
C LEU A 321 10.28 19.00 26.74
N LYS A 322 9.55 20.10 26.44
CA LYS A 322 10.00 21.24 25.62
C LYS A 322 10.52 20.82 24.24
N VAL A 323 9.98 19.75 23.68
CA VAL A 323 10.19 19.39 22.30
C VAL A 323 9.16 20.14 21.46
N ASP A 324 9.60 21.04 20.58
CA ASP A 324 8.73 21.97 19.82
C ASP A 324 7.86 21.29 18.73
N LEU A 325 7.54 20.00 18.91
CA LEU A 325 6.73 19.22 17.98
C LEU A 325 5.35 19.86 17.75
N PRO A 326 4.58 20.28 18.80
CA PRO A 326 3.25 20.85 18.61
C PRO A 326 3.25 22.12 17.73
N ARG A 327 4.26 22.98 17.92
CA ARG A 327 4.44 24.21 17.15
C ARG A 327 4.65 23.91 15.66
N HIS A 328 5.48 22.92 15.34
CA HIS A 328 5.80 22.55 13.97
C HIS A 328 4.66 21.80 13.27
N VAL A 329 3.87 21.02 14.01
CA VAL A 329 2.62 20.43 13.52
C VAL A 329 1.61 21.54 13.17
N ALA A 330 1.41 22.53 14.05
CA ALA A 330 0.53 23.67 13.80
C ALA A 330 1.01 24.53 12.61
N ALA A 331 2.32 24.60 12.37
CA ALA A 331 2.90 25.30 11.22
C ALA A 331 2.86 24.51 9.91
N GLY A 332 2.40 23.25 9.91
CA GLY A 332 2.35 22.39 8.72
C GLY A 332 3.70 21.84 8.25
N LEU A 333 4.78 22.04 9.05
CA LEU A 333 6.09 21.46 8.75
C LEU A 333 6.20 20.00 9.18
N ILE A 334 5.35 19.56 10.10
CA ILE A 334 5.28 18.18 10.55
C ILE A 334 3.87 17.66 10.31
N SER A 335 3.74 16.60 9.52
CA SER A 335 2.50 15.83 9.44
C SER A 335 2.54 14.73 10.51
N LEU A 336 1.48 14.67 11.34
CA LEU A 336 1.33 13.66 12.39
C LEU A 336 0.03 12.89 12.15
N GLN A 337 0.16 11.63 11.80
CA GLN A 337 -0.96 10.76 11.47
C GLN A 337 -1.00 9.54 12.38
N GLN A 338 -2.16 9.30 12.98
CA GLN A 338 -2.43 8.02 13.63
C GLN A 338 -2.83 7.00 12.58
N VAL A 339 -2.24 5.82 12.65
CA VAL A 339 -2.50 4.71 11.74
C VAL A 339 -3.16 3.59 12.53
N ASP A 340 -4.35 3.19 12.11
CA ASP A 340 -4.96 1.96 12.58
C ASP A 340 -4.58 0.81 11.61
N PRO A 341 -3.70 -0.09 12.03
CA PRO A 341 -3.23 -1.15 11.16
C PRO A 341 -4.28 -2.26 10.93
N ALA A 342 -5.38 -2.28 11.69
CA ALA A 342 -6.51 -3.16 11.43
C ALA A 342 -7.33 -2.68 10.22
N GLU A 343 -7.35 -1.37 9.97
CA GLU A 343 -8.12 -0.75 8.90
C GLU A 343 -7.29 -0.49 7.63
N LEU A 344 -5.99 -0.23 7.76
CA LEU A 344 -5.13 0.21 6.66
C LEU A 344 -4.36 -0.96 6.02
N ALA A 345 -4.41 -1.10 4.69
CA ALA A 345 -3.62 -2.09 3.96
C ALA A 345 -2.13 -1.69 3.87
N PRO A 346 -1.20 -2.67 3.79
CA PRO A 346 0.24 -2.37 3.69
C PRO A 346 0.61 -1.51 2.48
N GLY A 347 -0.02 -1.75 1.32
CA GLY A 347 0.19 -0.96 0.11
C GLY A 347 -0.33 0.46 0.24
N GLU A 348 -1.45 0.64 0.92
CA GLU A 348 -2.02 1.95 1.25
C GLU A 348 -1.10 2.73 2.20
N PHE A 349 -0.58 2.08 3.26
CA PHE A 349 0.41 2.69 4.14
C PHE A 349 1.66 3.13 3.38
N THR A 350 2.16 2.29 2.49
CA THR A 350 3.28 2.63 1.61
C THR A 350 2.96 3.84 0.71
N HIS A 351 1.72 3.92 0.20
CA HIS A 351 1.25 5.05 -0.60
C HIS A 351 1.21 6.35 0.20
N LEU A 352 0.73 6.33 1.45
CA LEU A 352 0.73 7.50 2.34
C LEU A 352 2.15 8.03 2.59
N ILE A 353 3.11 7.14 2.83
CA ILE A 353 4.52 7.52 2.99
C ILE A 353 5.08 8.10 1.70
N ARG A 354 4.80 7.48 0.55
CA ARG A 354 5.23 8.02 -0.76
C ARG A 354 4.68 9.43 -0.99
N LYS A 355 3.40 9.65 -0.69
CA LYS A 355 2.75 10.96 -0.79
C LYS A 355 3.46 12.00 0.08
N ALA A 356 3.74 11.69 1.34
CA ALA A 356 4.48 12.57 2.24
C ALA A 356 5.87 12.94 1.68
N VAL A 357 6.57 12.00 1.02
CA VAL A 357 7.89 12.24 0.43
C VAL A 357 7.81 13.02 -0.88
N THR A 358 6.86 12.72 -1.77
CA THR A 358 6.80 13.28 -3.12
C THR A 358 6.04 14.60 -3.19
N GLU A 359 4.94 14.72 -2.46
CA GLU A 359 4.07 15.91 -2.45
C GLU A 359 4.47 16.88 -1.34
N ASP A 360 4.56 16.40 -0.08
CA ASP A 360 4.89 17.23 1.08
C ASP A 360 6.41 17.41 1.26
N ARG A 361 7.24 16.73 0.45
CA ARG A 361 8.71 16.81 0.45
C ARG A 361 9.34 16.46 1.80
N ALA A 362 8.76 15.49 2.51
CA ALA A 362 9.29 15.05 3.79
C ALA A 362 10.74 14.54 3.67
N ARG A 363 11.64 15.12 4.46
CA ARG A 363 13.05 14.72 4.59
C ARG A 363 13.27 13.73 5.73
N VAL A 364 12.32 13.68 6.65
CA VAL A 364 12.32 12.78 7.80
C VAL A 364 11.00 12.02 7.82
N VAL A 365 11.09 10.69 7.92
CA VAL A 365 9.91 9.81 8.10
C VAL A 365 10.11 9.02 9.38
N ILE A 366 9.11 9.05 10.27
CA ILE A 366 9.11 8.31 11.53
C ILE A 366 7.95 7.30 11.52
N ILE A 367 8.25 6.04 11.84
CA ILE A 367 7.28 4.95 12.01
C ILE A 367 7.34 4.52 13.48
N ASP A 368 6.32 4.86 14.26
CA ASP A 368 6.21 4.59 15.71
C ASP A 368 4.88 3.89 16.05
N SER A 369 4.83 2.58 16.28
CA SER A 369 5.95 1.67 16.35
C SER A 369 5.97 0.66 15.20
N LEU A 370 7.15 0.15 14.94
CA LEU A 370 7.36 -0.99 14.05
C LEU A 370 6.61 -2.24 14.53
N ASN A 371 6.47 -2.40 15.85
CA ASN A 371 5.71 -3.49 16.44
C ASN A 371 4.23 -3.38 16.12
N GLY A 372 3.63 -2.19 16.22
CA GLY A 372 2.25 -1.93 15.83
C GLY A 372 2.02 -2.28 14.35
N TYR A 373 2.91 -1.83 13.48
CA TYR A 373 2.86 -2.15 12.05
C TYR A 373 2.95 -3.65 11.77
N LEU A 374 3.89 -4.38 12.39
CA LEU A 374 4.13 -5.80 12.13
C LEU A 374 3.11 -6.74 12.81
N ASN A 375 2.66 -6.40 14.02
CA ASN A 375 1.75 -7.27 14.80
C ASN A 375 0.29 -7.17 14.35
N ALA A 376 -0.11 -6.06 13.80
CA ALA A 376 -1.49 -5.85 13.41
C ALA A 376 -1.88 -6.52 12.09
N MET A 377 -0.92 -7.08 11.38
CA MET A 377 -1.12 -7.79 10.10
C MET A 377 -0.49 -9.19 10.14
N PRO A 378 -0.84 -10.05 11.10
CA PRO A 378 -0.17 -11.35 11.30
C PRO A 378 -0.36 -12.30 10.12
N ALA A 379 -1.40 -12.12 9.32
CA ALA A 379 -1.66 -12.90 8.11
C ALA A 379 -0.80 -12.47 6.91
N GLU A 380 -0.14 -11.31 6.98
CA GLU A 380 0.66 -10.77 5.87
C GLU A 380 2.08 -11.36 5.89
N ARG A 381 2.24 -12.44 5.15
CA ARG A 381 3.47 -13.23 5.06
C ARG A 381 4.70 -12.44 4.59
N TYR A 382 4.49 -11.34 3.87
CA TYR A 382 5.55 -10.59 3.20
C TYR A 382 5.77 -9.18 3.77
N LEU A 383 5.20 -8.87 4.94
CA LEU A 383 5.26 -7.54 5.52
C LEU A 383 6.70 -7.05 5.75
N THR A 384 7.60 -7.94 6.20
CA THR A 384 9.03 -7.62 6.37
C THR A 384 9.70 -7.29 5.04
N ILE A 385 9.33 -7.96 3.96
CA ILE A 385 9.87 -7.69 2.61
C ILE A 385 9.33 -6.35 2.11
N GLN A 386 8.06 -6.04 2.34
CA GLN A 386 7.46 -4.75 1.98
C GLN A 386 8.12 -3.60 2.75
N LEU A 387 8.39 -3.79 4.05
CA LEU A 387 9.16 -2.83 4.84
C LEU A 387 10.57 -2.63 4.28
N HIS A 388 11.25 -3.72 3.90
CA HIS A 388 12.58 -3.62 3.29
C HIS A 388 12.55 -2.79 1.99
N GLU A 389 11.60 -3.05 1.10
CA GLU A 389 11.42 -2.28 -0.14
C GLU A 389 11.12 -0.80 0.16
N LEU A 390 10.28 -0.52 1.18
CA LEU A 390 9.99 0.84 1.61
C LEU A 390 11.24 1.56 2.12
N LEU A 391 12.05 0.92 2.96
CA LEU A 391 13.29 1.50 3.48
C LEU A 391 14.31 1.74 2.37
N MET A 392 14.41 0.83 1.41
CA MET A 392 15.25 1.01 0.23
C MET A 392 14.80 2.20 -0.63
N TYR A 393 13.49 2.36 -0.83
CA TYR A 393 12.92 3.50 -1.52
C TYR A 393 13.23 4.82 -0.81
N LEU A 394 12.96 4.90 0.51
CA LEU A 394 13.23 6.09 1.31
C LEU A 394 14.71 6.46 1.29
N GLY A 395 15.58 5.44 1.36
CA GLY A 395 17.02 5.62 1.22
C GLY A 395 17.42 6.22 -0.13
N GLN A 396 16.82 5.77 -1.22
CA GLN A 396 17.07 6.30 -2.57
C GLN A 396 16.52 7.71 -2.78
N MET A 397 15.44 8.07 -2.07
CA MET A 397 14.89 9.42 -2.05
C MET A 397 15.65 10.38 -1.13
N GLY A 398 16.70 9.90 -0.44
CA GLY A 398 17.48 10.72 0.48
C GLY A 398 16.77 11.03 1.81
N VAL A 399 15.72 10.28 2.15
CA VAL A 399 14.93 10.49 3.36
C VAL A 399 15.59 9.82 4.55
N ALA A 400 15.76 10.56 5.65
CA ALA A 400 16.17 9.98 6.94
C ALA A 400 14.96 9.26 7.56
N THR A 401 15.07 7.95 7.75
CA THR A 401 13.97 7.13 8.28
C THR A 401 14.27 6.71 9.71
N ILE A 402 13.35 6.98 10.65
CA ILE A 402 13.44 6.54 12.04
C ILE A 402 12.35 5.52 12.31
N LEU A 403 12.76 4.33 12.72
CA LEU A 403 11.89 3.26 13.16
C LEU A 403 11.94 3.16 14.68
N VAL A 404 10.80 3.16 15.35
CA VAL A 404 10.70 2.93 16.78
C VAL A 404 10.27 1.49 17.04
N GLY A 405 11.09 0.73 17.77
CA GLY A 405 10.83 -0.67 18.09
C GLY A 405 10.70 -0.90 19.60
N ALA A 406 9.63 -1.54 20.03
CA ALA A 406 9.50 -1.99 21.41
C ALA A 406 10.16 -3.35 21.59
N GLN A 407 10.96 -3.50 22.65
CA GLN A 407 11.46 -4.79 23.12
C GLN A 407 10.48 -5.41 24.10
N GLN A 408 10.28 -6.71 24.02
CA GLN A 408 9.50 -7.45 25.01
C GLN A 408 10.33 -7.60 26.31
N GLY A 409 9.68 -7.36 27.43
CA GLY A 409 10.32 -7.35 28.76
C GLY A 409 10.82 -5.95 29.17
N LEU A 410 10.58 -5.58 30.43
CA LEU A 410 11.01 -4.29 30.98
C LEU A 410 12.44 -4.35 31.49
N ILE A 411 12.86 -5.47 32.09
CA ILE A 411 14.16 -5.69 32.70
C ILE A 411 14.57 -7.16 32.47
N GLY A 412 15.86 -7.41 32.27
CA GLY A 412 16.42 -8.78 32.19
C GLY A 412 17.28 -9.05 30.96
N SER A 413 17.92 -10.22 30.94
CA SER A 413 18.84 -10.65 29.88
C SER A 413 18.15 -11.16 28.61
N GLN A 414 16.86 -11.50 28.69
CA GLN A 414 16.07 -12.03 27.55
C GLN A 414 15.18 -10.96 26.92
N MET A 415 15.79 -9.86 26.49
CA MET A 415 15.08 -8.87 25.69
C MET A 415 15.09 -9.31 24.22
N THR A 416 13.97 -9.82 23.74
CA THR A 416 13.80 -10.15 22.33
C THR A 416 12.97 -9.07 21.63
N THR A 417 13.34 -8.71 20.44
CA THR A 417 12.45 -7.99 19.54
C THR A 417 11.56 -9.01 18.82
N PRO A 418 10.25 -8.78 18.69
CA PRO A 418 9.35 -9.71 17.99
C PRO A 418 9.77 -10.01 16.55
N VAL A 419 10.47 -9.04 15.95
CA VAL A 419 11.10 -9.18 14.63
C VAL A 419 12.52 -8.65 14.76
N ASP A 420 13.50 -9.41 14.28
CA ASP A 420 14.86 -8.94 14.17
C ASP A 420 14.98 -7.92 13.02
N ALA A 421 14.49 -6.71 13.27
CA ALA A 421 14.58 -5.58 12.34
C ALA A 421 15.98 -4.92 12.34
N SER A 422 16.87 -5.38 13.22
CA SER A 422 18.20 -4.78 13.35
C SER A 422 19.06 -4.94 12.10
N TYR A 423 18.80 -5.97 11.28
CA TYR A 423 19.51 -6.15 10.01
C TYR A 423 19.03 -5.18 8.92
N LEU A 424 17.77 -4.72 8.98
CA LEU A 424 17.19 -3.77 8.03
C LEU A 424 17.72 -2.35 8.25
N ALA A 425 18.02 -1.99 9.51
CA ALA A 425 18.44 -0.64 9.85
C ALA A 425 19.94 -0.43 9.61
N ASP A 426 20.31 0.79 9.17
CA ASP A 426 21.71 1.22 9.03
C ASP A 426 22.32 1.63 10.35
N ALA A 427 21.52 2.21 11.24
CA ALA A 427 21.92 2.54 12.60
C ALA A 427 20.94 1.96 13.63
N VAL A 428 21.44 1.60 14.80
CA VAL A 428 20.64 1.10 15.93
C VAL A 428 21.01 1.86 17.18
N ILE A 429 20.03 2.54 17.76
CA ILE A 429 20.10 3.22 19.04
C ILE A 429 19.37 2.36 20.07
N LEU A 430 20.02 2.02 21.16
CA LEU A 430 19.46 1.25 22.26
C LEU A 430 19.18 2.15 23.45
N LEU A 431 17.95 2.11 23.94
CA LEU A 431 17.53 2.73 25.20
C LEU A 431 17.20 1.62 26.20
N ARG A 432 17.74 1.72 27.42
CA ARG A 432 17.57 0.66 28.43
C ARG A 432 17.43 1.21 29.83
N TYR A 433 16.63 0.54 30.66
CA TYR A 433 16.60 0.75 32.11
C TYR A 433 17.72 -0.02 32.79
N PHE A 434 18.26 0.57 33.85
CA PHE A 434 19.12 -0.11 34.80
C PHE A 434 18.85 0.42 36.23
N GLU A 435 19.12 -0.42 37.22
CA GLU A 435 18.97 -0.07 38.61
C GLU A 435 20.32 0.42 39.21
N HIS A 436 20.27 1.50 39.92
CA HIS A 436 21.42 1.97 40.72
C HIS A 436 20.96 2.59 42.02
N ARG A 437 21.41 2.02 43.17
CA ARG A 437 21.10 2.52 44.52
C ARG A 437 19.60 2.66 44.80
N GLY A 438 18.78 1.72 44.29
CA GLY A 438 17.33 1.73 44.46
C GLY A 438 16.60 2.72 43.54
N GLU A 439 17.30 3.37 42.62
CA GLU A 439 16.72 4.23 41.57
C GLU A 439 16.73 3.51 40.22
N VAL A 440 15.62 3.65 39.46
CA VAL A 440 15.56 3.20 38.07
C VAL A 440 16.07 4.32 37.17
N ARG A 441 17.16 4.07 36.48
CA ARG A 441 17.83 5.02 35.56
C ARG A 441 17.76 4.50 34.14
N GLN A 442 18.03 5.38 33.19
CA GLN A 442 18.00 5.06 31.76
C GLN A 442 19.37 5.25 31.13
N THR A 443 19.68 4.44 30.14
CA THR A 443 20.89 4.57 29.31
C THR A 443 20.53 4.67 27.83
N ILE A 444 21.43 5.32 27.08
CA ILE A 444 21.41 5.38 25.62
C ILE A 444 22.77 4.93 25.07
N ALA A 445 22.75 4.16 24.00
CA ALA A 445 23.95 3.72 23.28
C ALA A 445 23.68 3.55 21.78
N VAL A 446 24.68 3.77 20.95
CA VAL A 446 24.67 3.42 19.53
C VAL A 446 25.33 2.06 19.35
N MET A 447 24.54 1.05 19.07
CA MET A 447 25.00 -0.34 18.94
C MET A 447 25.61 -0.63 17.58
N LYS A 448 25.09 0.05 16.53
CA LYS A 448 25.47 -0.15 15.14
C LYS A 448 25.29 1.16 14.37
N LYS A 449 26.22 1.47 13.50
CA LYS A 449 26.08 2.50 12.48
C LYS A 449 26.90 2.13 11.26
N ARG A 450 26.23 1.99 10.10
CA ARG A 450 26.88 1.76 8.81
C ARG A 450 27.27 3.11 8.21
N GLY A 451 28.39 3.21 7.58
CA GLY A 451 28.78 4.39 6.81
C GLY A 451 29.59 5.45 7.54
N SER A 452 29.45 5.65 8.87
CA SER A 452 30.27 6.63 9.61
C SER A 452 30.66 6.15 11.02
N ARG A 453 31.63 6.86 11.60
CA ARG A 453 32.05 6.59 12.98
C ARG A 453 30.97 7.06 13.96
N HIS A 454 30.84 6.36 15.08
CA HIS A 454 29.98 6.68 16.21
C HIS A 454 30.71 6.36 17.49
N GLU A 455 30.26 6.94 18.59
CA GLU A 455 30.76 6.62 19.92
C GLU A 455 30.21 5.27 20.39
N ARG A 456 31.03 4.45 21.04
CA ARG A 456 30.66 3.11 21.51
C ARG A 456 30.50 3.03 23.02
N THR A 457 30.10 4.13 23.66
CA THR A 457 29.90 4.17 25.10
C THR A 457 28.42 4.07 25.45
N LEU A 458 28.15 3.55 26.65
CA LEU A 458 26.85 3.68 27.29
C LEU A 458 26.83 5.00 28.03
N ARG A 459 25.84 5.85 27.78
CA ARG A 459 25.63 7.11 28.46
C ARG A 459 24.37 7.13 29.28
N GLU A 460 24.35 7.83 30.39
CA GLU A 460 23.10 8.07 31.11
C GLU A 460 22.16 8.89 30.23
N PHE A 461 20.88 8.54 30.25
CA PHE A 461 19.83 9.21 29.51
C PHE A 461 18.74 9.63 30.49
N LYS A 462 18.27 10.87 30.40
CA LYS A 462 17.25 11.43 31.30
C LYS A 462 16.19 12.16 30.52
N LEU A 463 14.96 11.96 30.95
CA LEU A 463 13.76 12.66 30.50
C LEU A 463 13.13 13.36 31.72
N ASP A 464 13.83 14.32 32.29
CA ASP A 464 13.41 15.04 33.49
C ASP A 464 13.64 16.54 33.37
N GLY A 465 13.04 17.31 34.26
CA GLY A 465 13.22 18.76 34.28
C GLY A 465 12.73 19.49 33.03
N GLY A 466 11.92 18.80 32.19
CA GLY A 466 11.38 19.37 30.96
C GLY A 466 12.39 19.39 29.80
N CYS A 467 13.35 18.47 29.77
CA CYS A 467 14.28 18.34 28.66
C CYS A 467 14.79 16.90 28.50
N ILE A 468 15.26 16.62 27.27
CA ILE A 468 16.05 15.43 26.97
C ILE A 468 17.50 15.71 27.24
N SER A 469 18.17 14.89 28.06
CA SER A 469 19.58 15.02 28.31
C SER A 469 20.35 13.70 28.18
N VAL A 470 21.56 13.80 27.64
CA VAL A 470 22.51 12.69 27.52
C VAL A 470 23.73 13.01 28.36
N GLY A 471 23.92 12.22 29.41
CA GLY A 471 24.96 12.43 30.40
C GLY A 471 26.33 11.88 30.00
N ARG A 472 27.20 11.73 31.00
CA ARG A 472 28.55 11.20 30.84
C ARG A 472 28.53 9.69 30.52
N PRO A 473 29.58 9.15 29.89
CA PRO A 473 29.78 7.71 29.77
C PRO A 473 29.79 7.00 31.11
N LEU A 474 29.03 5.91 31.22
CA LEU A 474 28.90 5.09 32.44
C LEU A 474 30.09 4.12 32.58
N ARG A 475 31.30 4.66 32.80
CA ARG A 475 32.52 3.84 32.87
C ARG A 475 32.65 3.04 34.17
N GLU A 476 31.94 3.46 35.21
CA GLU A 476 31.91 2.81 36.51
C GLU A 476 31.03 1.57 36.60
N PHE A 477 30.28 1.27 35.55
CA PHE A 477 29.33 0.15 35.53
C PHE A 477 29.76 -0.93 34.56
N ARG A 478 29.58 -2.17 35.00
CA ARG A 478 29.66 -3.39 34.21
C ARG A 478 28.27 -4.05 34.12
N GLY A 479 27.99 -4.79 33.06
CA GLY A 479 26.74 -5.57 32.98
C GLY A 479 25.47 -4.75 32.75
N VAL A 480 25.52 -3.46 32.45
CA VAL A 480 24.32 -2.65 32.14
C VAL A 480 23.54 -3.24 30.96
N LEU A 481 24.23 -3.78 29.97
CA LEU A 481 23.59 -4.43 28.80
C LEU A 481 22.97 -5.81 29.13
N THR A 482 23.40 -6.45 30.19
CA THR A 482 22.81 -7.74 30.63
C THR A 482 21.65 -7.55 31.62
N GLY A 483 21.42 -6.30 32.07
CA GLY A 483 20.37 -5.93 33.05
C GLY A 483 20.77 -6.16 34.50
N VAL A 484 22.02 -6.54 34.77
CA VAL A 484 22.59 -6.69 36.12
C VAL A 484 23.81 -5.78 36.20
N PRO A 485 23.63 -4.48 36.50
CA PRO A 485 24.73 -3.55 36.62
C PRO A 485 25.52 -3.82 37.91
N GLU A 486 26.83 -3.99 37.76
CA GLU A 486 27.78 -4.07 38.87
C GLU A 486 28.66 -2.82 38.83
N LEU A 487 28.94 -2.25 40.01
CA LEU A 487 29.97 -1.20 40.12
C LEU A 487 31.34 -1.86 39.95
N GLU A 488 32.10 -1.37 38.99
CA GLU A 488 33.52 -1.72 38.89
C GLU A 488 34.26 -1.06 40.08
N SER A 489 34.45 -1.81 41.15
CA SER A 489 35.31 -1.35 42.23
C SER A 489 36.66 -1.05 41.63
N ALA A 490 37.22 0.15 41.92
CA ALA A 490 38.56 0.51 41.52
C ALA A 490 39.52 -0.63 41.99
N ILE A 491 39.80 -1.55 41.06
CA ILE A 491 40.91 -2.49 41.25
C ILE A 491 42.13 -1.59 41.16
N GLY A 492 42.78 -1.43 42.33
CA GLY A 492 44.01 -0.63 42.45
C GLY A 492 44.97 -1.00 41.34
N GLU A 493 45.57 0.00 40.73
CA GLU A 493 46.73 -0.20 39.87
C GLU A 493 47.72 -1.09 40.63
N PRO A 494 48.25 -2.16 40.02
CA PRO A 494 49.34 -2.88 40.65
C PRO A 494 50.51 -1.90 40.76
N GLU A 495 50.90 -1.57 42.01
CA GLU A 495 52.14 -0.88 42.29
C GLU A 495 53.27 -1.61 41.56
N ARG A 496 53.96 -0.89 40.71
CA ARG A 496 55.27 -1.26 40.18
C ARG A 496 56.36 -0.67 40.99
#